data_9122f6987ee8891145bb32e31678428c
#
_entry.id   9122f6987ee8891145bb32e31678428c
#
_cell.length_a   1.000
_cell.length_b   1.000
_cell.length_c   1.000
_cell.angle_alpha   90.00
_cell.angle_beta   90.00
_cell.angle_gamma   90.00
#
_symmetry.space_group_name_H-M   'P 1'
#
loop_
_entity.id
_entity.type
_entity.pdbx_description
1 polymer ?
#
loop_
_entity_poly.entity_id
_entity_poly.type
_entity_poly.pdbx_seq_one_letter_code
_entity_poly.pdbx_strand_id
1 'polypeptide(L)'
;MVQDIADGYWRPTSAAFYLYEHVVELDESADMDLSELAEHLMEVFVTSICIADQYSVTLNHAYSDADLDSDLDKLAESLRGSGGISVGDAIKEVKKRTSEVARIITFYELDRLPESSVSLPSLNDAIPRLHAAIVRAFVAIQVSFEEIFKSKLASATDAKRFERYFDPGTAPCLDLFQKVKEGSECPFAARSRVWGAPSYVSTESIRENLSSSLPFLTSFTRVARREHLDGFLYAFPVGVFSSDISGLAPLTKTFISFLMSNDPAEPRTFSRDDITRPGWNFTFDGEDFFVNVFSPCYGHEHSRYTHGARDSIFILLQPNSSFHSKIPRDQSENKRQQIRQAFHNVYQGYEHQALEAHRFVLPLVHSDPPVAWYDAQEFFEKVGGYVIPPNVE
;
A
#
# COMPACT_ATOMS: atom_id res chain seq x y z
N MET A 1 -15.14 18.14 -6.84
CA MET A 1 -15.36 16.70 -6.61
C MET A 1 -14.89 15.83 -7.79
N VAL A 2 -15.30 16.05 -9.04
CA VAL A 2 -14.81 15.28 -10.20
C VAL A 2 -13.30 15.46 -10.46
N GLN A 3 -12.71 16.60 -10.07
CA GLN A 3 -11.27 16.86 -10.18
C GLN A 3 -10.43 16.18 -9.08
N ASP A 4 -11.06 15.69 -8.01
CA ASP A 4 -10.37 15.04 -6.89
C ASP A 4 -10.29 13.52 -7.05
N ILE A 5 -10.90 12.98 -8.10
CA ILE A 5 -10.78 11.58 -8.52
C ILE A 5 -9.78 11.54 -9.68
N ALA A 6 -8.53 11.89 -9.41
CA ALA A 6 -7.46 11.67 -10.36
C ALA A 6 -7.25 10.15 -10.50
N ASP A 7 -7.45 9.62 -11.70
CA ASP A 7 -7.19 8.23 -12.07
C ASP A 7 -7.92 7.15 -11.23
N GLY A 8 -9.10 7.48 -10.69
CA GLY A 8 -9.90 6.55 -9.89
C GLY A 8 -9.57 6.54 -8.38
N TYR A 9 -8.71 7.44 -7.93
CA TYR A 9 -8.33 7.58 -6.51
C TYR A 9 -8.94 8.82 -5.88
N TRP A 10 -9.56 8.65 -4.73
CA TRP A 10 -9.90 9.78 -3.89
C TRP A 10 -8.67 10.25 -3.13
N ARG A 11 -8.42 11.56 -3.14
CA ARG A 11 -7.51 12.10 -2.14
C ARG A 11 -8.07 11.77 -0.76
N PRO A 12 -7.28 11.24 0.17
CA PRO A 12 -7.77 10.85 1.49
C PRO A 12 -8.56 11.94 2.21
N THR A 13 -8.13 13.20 2.08
CA THR A 13 -8.87 14.35 2.60
C THR A 13 -10.24 14.51 1.96
N SER A 14 -10.37 14.27 0.65
CA SER A 14 -11.67 14.32 -0.05
C SER A 14 -12.58 13.18 0.38
N ALA A 15 -12.05 11.98 0.60
CA ALA A 15 -12.80 10.85 1.13
C ALA A 15 -13.31 11.10 2.55
N ALA A 16 -12.46 11.65 3.42
CA ALA A 16 -12.84 12.03 4.78
C ALA A 16 -13.89 13.15 4.78
N PHE A 17 -13.77 14.13 3.88
CA PHE A 17 -14.73 15.21 3.74
C PHE A 17 -16.09 14.70 3.22
N TYR A 18 -16.09 13.82 2.24
CA TYR A 18 -17.30 13.21 1.69
C TYR A 18 -18.04 12.36 2.75
N LEU A 19 -17.31 11.59 3.56
CA LEU A 19 -17.90 10.91 4.71
C LEU A 19 -18.52 11.90 5.70
N TYR A 20 -17.86 13.04 5.92
CA TYR A 20 -18.34 14.05 6.85
C TYR A 20 -19.59 14.76 6.32
N GLU A 21 -19.69 15.02 5.03
CA GLU A 21 -20.86 15.60 4.36
C GLU A 21 -22.11 14.73 4.63
N HIS A 22 -22.02 13.42 4.41
CA HIS A 22 -23.12 12.50 4.71
C HIS A 22 -23.46 12.41 6.21
N VAL A 23 -22.48 12.61 7.09
CA VAL A 23 -22.77 12.70 8.55
C VAL A 23 -23.58 13.94 8.88
N VAL A 24 -23.33 15.07 8.23
CA VAL A 24 -24.11 16.31 8.42
C VAL A 24 -25.54 16.11 7.92
N GLU A 25 -25.73 15.50 6.75
CA GLU A 25 -27.05 15.16 6.21
C GLU A 25 -27.84 14.25 7.17
N LEU A 26 -27.18 13.28 7.80
CA LEU A 26 -27.77 12.45 8.84
C LEU A 26 -28.17 13.25 10.12
N ASP A 27 -27.64 14.47 10.35
CA ASP A 27 -28.08 15.33 11.47
C ASP A 27 -29.41 16.00 11.21
N GLU A 28 -29.76 16.23 9.97
CA GLU A 28 -31.03 16.78 9.54
C GLU A 28 -32.17 15.73 9.49
N SER A 29 -31.85 14.48 9.87
CA SER A 29 -32.69 13.30 9.72
C SER A 29 -33.97 13.30 10.57
N ALA A 30 -34.20 14.29 11.45
CA ALA A 30 -35.40 14.35 12.30
C ALA A 30 -36.71 14.48 11.49
N ASP A 31 -36.61 15.07 10.27
CA ASP A 31 -37.74 15.27 9.35
C ASP A 31 -37.60 14.47 8.04
N MET A 32 -36.57 13.59 7.93
CA MET A 32 -36.25 12.82 6.74
C MET A 32 -37.11 11.57 6.61
N ASP A 33 -37.51 11.23 5.39
CA ASP A 33 -38.17 9.95 5.11
C ASP A 33 -37.20 8.78 5.35
N LEU A 34 -37.74 7.65 5.84
CA LEU A 34 -36.92 6.44 6.12
C LEU A 34 -36.23 5.91 4.87
N SER A 35 -36.79 6.13 3.67
CA SER A 35 -36.16 5.76 2.40
C SER A 35 -34.95 6.63 2.11
N GLU A 36 -35.06 7.94 2.30
CA GLU A 36 -33.97 8.90 2.11
C GLU A 36 -32.86 8.66 3.14
N LEU A 37 -33.22 8.37 4.38
CA LEU A 37 -32.26 7.98 5.42
C LEU A 37 -31.51 6.70 5.07
N ALA A 38 -32.20 5.71 4.49
CA ALA A 38 -31.55 4.47 4.01
C ALA A 38 -30.56 4.74 2.88
N GLU A 39 -30.87 5.67 1.98
CA GLU A 39 -29.93 6.05 0.90
C GLU A 39 -28.68 6.72 1.45
N HIS A 40 -28.79 7.65 2.39
CA HIS A 40 -27.63 8.29 3.02
C HIS A 40 -26.77 7.29 3.81
N LEU A 41 -27.38 6.36 4.53
CA LEU A 41 -26.66 5.28 5.21
C LEU A 41 -25.91 4.40 4.21
N MET A 42 -26.51 4.12 3.05
CA MET A 42 -25.90 3.35 1.99
C MET A 42 -24.72 4.10 1.34
N GLU A 43 -24.81 5.43 1.17
CA GLU A 43 -23.69 6.24 0.67
C GLU A 43 -22.49 6.17 1.63
N VAL A 44 -22.71 6.28 2.94
CA VAL A 44 -21.66 6.11 3.94
C VAL A 44 -21.05 4.71 3.85
N PHE A 45 -21.86 3.68 3.67
CA PHE A 45 -21.40 2.29 3.53
C PHE A 45 -20.52 2.13 2.28
N VAL A 46 -20.99 2.53 1.10
CA VAL A 46 -20.27 2.42 -0.16
C VAL A 46 -18.96 3.23 -0.12
N THR A 47 -19.01 4.45 0.41
CA THR A 47 -17.82 5.30 0.58
C THR A 47 -16.80 4.63 1.48
N SER A 48 -17.24 4.01 2.57
CA SER A 48 -16.33 3.31 3.49
C SER A 48 -15.72 2.04 2.88
N ILE A 49 -16.42 1.34 1.95
CA ILE A 49 -15.84 0.25 1.15
C ILE A 49 -14.76 0.79 0.22
N CYS A 50 -15.01 1.90 -0.48
CA CYS A 50 -14.01 2.50 -1.35
C CYS A 50 -12.74 2.92 -0.56
N ILE A 51 -12.91 3.43 0.67
CA ILE A 51 -11.81 3.73 1.56
C ILE A 51 -11.08 2.45 2.00
N ALA A 52 -11.84 1.40 2.34
CA ALA A 52 -11.27 0.11 2.72
C ALA A 52 -10.39 -0.44 1.59
N ASP A 53 -10.88 -0.41 0.37
CA ASP A 53 -10.16 -0.82 -0.84
C ASP A 53 -8.90 0.02 -1.04
N GLN A 54 -9.02 1.33 -1.00
CA GLN A 54 -7.90 2.27 -1.16
C GLN A 54 -6.77 2.06 -0.13
N TYR A 55 -7.11 1.67 1.10
CA TYR A 55 -6.13 1.42 2.17
C TYR A 55 -5.86 -0.07 2.41
N SER A 56 -6.27 -0.94 1.49
CA SER A 56 -6.12 -2.40 1.57
C SER A 56 -6.55 -2.98 2.91
N VAL A 57 -7.69 -2.51 3.40
CA VAL A 57 -8.31 -3.02 4.62
C VAL A 57 -8.90 -4.38 4.34
N THR A 58 -8.44 -5.40 5.05
CA THR A 58 -8.95 -6.77 4.89
C THR A 58 -10.24 -6.96 5.67
N LEU A 59 -11.38 -6.82 5.02
CA LEU A 59 -12.69 -6.93 5.64
C LEU A 59 -13.05 -8.38 6.03
N ASN A 60 -12.54 -9.39 5.32
CA ASN A 60 -12.88 -10.81 5.52
C ASN A 60 -12.57 -11.35 6.93
N HIS A 61 -11.58 -10.80 7.64
CA HIS A 61 -11.23 -11.22 8.99
C HIS A 61 -12.08 -10.55 10.09
N ALA A 62 -12.75 -9.46 9.75
CA ALA A 62 -13.52 -8.70 10.72
C ALA A 62 -14.93 -9.27 10.98
N TYR A 63 -15.38 -10.15 10.09
CA TYR A 63 -16.69 -10.80 10.13
C TYR A 63 -16.56 -12.30 10.40
N SER A 64 -15.59 -12.69 11.22
CA SER A 64 -15.10 -14.06 11.39
C SER A 64 -16.12 -15.12 11.81
N ASP A 65 -17.31 -14.73 12.19
CA ASP A 65 -18.40 -15.64 12.60
C ASP A 65 -19.61 -15.62 11.66
N ALA A 66 -19.56 -14.82 10.59
CA ALA A 66 -20.62 -14.78 9.59
C ALA A 66 -20.03 -15.19 8.24
N ASP A 67 -20.57 -16.25 7.65
CA ASP A 67 -20.30 -16.65 6.26
C ASP A 67 -20.76 -15.51 5.33
N LEU A 68 -19.83 -14.58 5.02
CA LEU A 68 -20.07 -13.43 4.14
C LEU A 68 -20.47 -13.84 2.71
N ASP A 69 -20.17 -15.06 2.30
CA ASP A 69 -20.57 -15.59 1.00
C ASP A 69 -22.08 -15.83 0.90
N SER A 70 -22.82 -15.71 1.99
CA SER A 70 -24.18 -16.20 1.95
C SER A 70 -25.29 -15.18 2.12
N ASP A 71 -25.12 -14.01 2.79
CA ASP A 71 -26.28 -13.12 2.95
C ASP A 71 -26.03 -11.92 3.88
N LEU A 72 -26.05 -10.70 3.36
CA LEU A 72 -26.04 -9.49 4.17
C LEU A 72 -27.26 -9.42 5.11
N ASP A 73 -28.38 -10.04 4.72
CA ASP A 73 -29.55 -10.18 5.58
C ASP A 73 -29.32 -11.11 6.77
N LYS A 74 -28.51 -12.17 6.62
CA LYS A 74 -28.11 -12.99 7.78
C LYS A 74 -27.20 -12.25 8.74
N LEU A 75 -26.32 -11.37 8.25
CA LEU A 75 -25.58 -10.47 9.10
C LEU A 75 -26.55 -9.53 9.84
N ALA A 76 -27.52 -8.97 9.14
CA ALA A 76 -28.58 -8.16 9.74
C ALA A 76 -29.37 -8.95 10.80
N GLU A 77 -29.71 -10.21 10.53
CA GLU A 77 -30.39 -11.09 11.49
C GLU A 77 -29.55 -11.42 12.73
N SER A 78 -28.27 -11.72 12.54
CA SER A 78 -27.36 -11.97 13.67
C SER A 78 -27.23 -10.76 14.60
N LEU A 79 -27.37 -9.55 14.05
CA LEU A 79 -27.32 -8.28 14.79
C LEU A 79 -28.66 -7.92 15.42
N ARG A 80 -29.80 -8.48 14.98
CA ARG A 80 -31.12 -8.29 15.59
C ARG A 80 -31.25 -8.90 16.99
N GLY A 81 -30.43 -9.87 17.33
CA GLY A 81 -30.50 -10.57 18.64
C GLY A 81 -30.06 -9.75 19.85
N SER A 82 -29.65 -8.50 19.70
CA SER A 82 -29.10 -7.66 20.78
C SER A 82 -30.01 -6.56 21.30
N GLY A 83 -31.34 -6.76 21.30
CA GLY A 83 -32.32 -5.80 21.86
C GLY A 83 -32.58 -4.59 20.96
N GLY A 84 -33.81 -4.17 20.82
CA GLY A 84 -34.22 -3.09 19.92
C GLY A 84 -33.48 -1.79 20.23
N ILE A 85 -32.63 -1.35 19.31
CA ILE A 85 -31.98 -0.03 19.36
C ILE A 85 -32.96 0.99 18.74
N SER A 86 -33.05 2.19 19.33
CA SER A 86 -33.81 3.27 18.71
C SER A 86 -33.13 3.77 17.44
N VAL A 87 -33.90 4.26 16.46
CA VAL A 87 -33.32 4.86 15.24
C VAL A 87 -32.34 5.96 15.58
N GLY A 88 -32.69 6.84 16.53
CA GLY A 88 -31.79 7.94 16.93
C GLY A 88 -30.47 7.46 17.54
N ASP A 89 -30.49 6.37 18.33
CA ASP A 89 -29.25 5.84 18.90
C ASP A 89 -28.39 5.12 17.83
N ALA A 90 -29.04 4.43 16.88
CA ALA A 90 -28.36 3.81 15.76
C ALA A 90 -27.65 4.85 14.88
N ILE A 91 -28.33 5.94 14.55
CA ILE A 91 -27.74 7.05 13.77
C ILE A 91 -26.57 7.71 14.52
N LYS A 92 -26.72 7.94 15.84
CA LYS A 92 -25.60 8.46 16.66
C LYS A 92 -24.37 7.55 16.62
N GLU A 93 -24.56 6.23 16.64
CA GLU A 93 -23.45 5.28 16.56
C GLU A 93 -22.81 5.33 15.16
N VAL A 94 -23.58 5.39 14.07
CA VAL A 94 -23.05 5.56 12.70
C VAL A 94 -22.21 6.83 12.63
N LYS A 95 -22.71 7.98 13.06
CA LYS A 95 -21.97 9.26 13.08
C LYS A 95 -20.67 9.17 13.85
N LYS A 96 -20.70 8.56 15.02
CA LYS A 96 -19.50 8.34 15.85
C LYS A 96 -18.44 7.52 15.09
N ARG A 97 -18.86 6.41 14.47
CA ARG A 97 -17.94 5.52 13.73
C ARG A 97 -17.43 6.16 12.45
N THR A 98 -18.26 6.89 11.73
CA THR A 98 -17.84 7.65 10.54
C THR A 98 -16.81 8.72 10.91
N SER A 99 -17.03 9.46 12.01
CA SER A 99 -16.09 10.43 12.52
C SER A 99 -14.75 9.78 12.95
N GLU A 100 -14.79 8.55 13.48
CA GLU A 100 -13.58 7.78 13.83
C GLU A 100 -12.76 7.46 12.58
N VAL A 101 -13.41 6.93 11.53
CA VAL A 101 -12.76 6.63 10.24
C VAL A 101 -12.17 7.91 9.62
N ALA A 102 -12.95 8.98 9.53
CA ALA A 102 -12.50 10.26 8.98
C ALA A 102 -11.27 10.83 9.74
N ARG A 103 -11.27 10.71 11.08
CA ARG A 103 -10.11 11.11 11.90
C ARG A 103 -8.86 10.29 11.58
N ILE A 104 -8.98 8.98 11.44
CA ILE A 104 -7.84 8.12 11.11
C ILE A 104 -7.24 8.55 9.77
N ILE A 105 -8.07 8.74 8.73
CA ILE A 105 -7.63 9.21 7.42
C ILE A 105 -6.93 10.57 7.53
N THR A 106 -7.52 11.51 8.28
CA THR A 106 -6.93 12.84 8.48
C THR A 106 -5.56 12.76 9.14
N PHE A 107 -5.35 11.82 10.07
CA PHE A 107 -4.04 11.60 10.69
C PHE A 107 -3.03 11.01 9.71
N TYR A 108 -3.43 10.11 8.82
CA TYR A 108 -2.56 9.60 7.79
C TYR A 108 -2.05 10.70 6.86
N GLU A 109 -2.89 11.72 6.58
CA GLU A 109 -2.57 12.82 5.68
C GLU A 109 -1.71 13.91 6.32
N LEU A 110 -1.95 14.24 7.61
CA LEU A 110 -1.36 15.42 8.21
C LEU A 110 -0.05 15.15 8.95
N ASP A 111 0.38 13.87 9.02
CA ASP A 111 1.57 13.42 9.78
C ASP A 111 1.61 13.97 11.24
N ARG A 112 0.45 14.41 11.72
CA ARG A 112 0.28 14.95 13.07
C ARG A 112 -0.27 13.87 13.98
N LEU A 113 0.60 13.00 14.46
CA LEU A 113 0.28 12.22 15.65
C LEU A 113 0.15 13.22 16.81
N PRO A 114 -1.01 13.26 17.50
CA PRO A 114 -1.08 14.02 18.74
C PRO A 114 -0.03 13.47 19.68
N GLU A 115 0.76 14.32 20.30
CA GLU A 115 1.75 13.97 21.35
C GLU A 115 1.07 13.29 22.55
N SER A 116 -0.24 13.37 22.64
CA SER A 116 -1.03 12.70 23.66
C SER A 116 -1.37 11.27 23.24
N SER A 117 -1.08 10.36 24.11
CA SER A 117 -1.25 8.90 24.17
C SER A 117 -2.64 8.31 23.81
N VAL A 118 -3.42 8.95 22.98
CA VAL A 118 -4.68 8.39 22.48
C VAL A 118 -4.33 7.48 21.30
N SER A 119 -4.23 6.18 21.57
CA SER A 119 -4.18 5.16 20.54
C SER A 119 -5.44 5.24 19.70
N LEU A 120 -5.33 5.77 18.47
CA LEU A 120 -6.41 5.62 17.48
C LEU A 120 -6.39 4.17 16.98
N PRO A 121 -7.57 3.54 16.81
CA PRO A 121 -7.66 2.24 16.17
C PRO A 121 -7.16 2.33 14.72
N SER A 122 -6.80 1.17 14.13
CA SER A 122 -6.49 1.09 12.70
C SER A 122 -7.78 1.17 11.86
N LEU A 123 -7.62 1.43 10.55
CA LEU A 123 -8.76 1.33 9.61
C LEU A 123 -9.30 -0.10 9.57
N ASN A 124 -8.45 -1.12 9.74
CA ASN A 124 -8.85 -2.53 9.82
C ASN A 124 -9.82 -2.80 10.98
N ASP A 125 -9.79 -1.98 12.04
CA ASP A 125 -10.71 -2.07 13.17
C ASP A 125 -11.91 -1.12 13.03
N ALA A 126 -11.67 0.09 12.51
CA ALA A 126 -12.66 1.15 12.49
C ALA A 126 -13.74 0.93 11.42
N ILE A 127 -13.35 0.51 10.20
CA ILE A 127 -14.29 0.30 9.09
C ILE A 127 -15.27 -0.83 9.37
N PRO A 128 -14.88 -2.03 9.84
CA PRO A 128 -15.84 -3.06 10.22
C PRO A 128 -16.84 -2.63 11.30
N ARG A 129 -16.38 -1.83 12.27
CA ARG A 129 -17.30 -1.28 13.29
C ARG A 129 -18.29 -0.28 12.70
N LEU A 130 -17.87 0.51 11.71
CA LEU A 130 -18.75 1.39 10.96
C LEU A 130 -19.78 0.57 10.18
N HIS A 131 -19.36 -0.46 9.45
CA HIS A 131 -20.27 -1.35 8.72
C HIS A 131 -21.31 -2.00 9.66
N ALA A 132 -20.87 -2.52 10.79
CA ALA A 132 -21.79 -3.08 11.79
C ALA A 132 -22.78 -2.05 12.32
N ALA A 133 -22.37 -0.80 12.53
CA ALA A 133 -23.25 0.28 12.95
C ALA A 133 -24.29 0.62 11.87
N ILE A 134 -23.89 0.66 10.59
CA ILE A 134 -24.78 0.91 9.46
C ILE A 134 -25.82 -0.20 9.33
N VAL A 135 -25.40 -1.47 9.37
CA VAL A 135 -26.35 -2.60 9.29
C VAL A 135 -27.36 -2.57 10.45
N ARG A 136 -26.92 -2.21 11.66
CA ARG A 136 -27.84 -2.00 12.81
C ARG A 136 -28.83 -0.85 12.56
N ALA A 137 -28.40 0.23 11.92
CA ALA A 137 -29.27 1.34 11.55
C ALA A 137 -30.34 0.89 10.54
N PHE A 138 -29.98 0.10 9.53
CA PHE A 138 -30.95 -0.51 8.61
C PHE A 138 -31.95 -1.39 9.31
N VAL A 139 -31.53 -2.18 10.29
CA VAL A 139 -32.44 -2.96 11.12
C VAL A 139 -33.38 -2.06 11.93
N ALA A 140 -32.88 -0.96 12.49
CA ALA A 140 -33.70 -0.02 13.30
C ALA A 140 -34.75 0.71 12.46
N ILE A 141 -34.44 1.09 11.23
CA ILE A 141 -35.37 1.74 10.29
C ILE A 141 -36.29 0.73 9.57
N GLN A 142 -36.07 -0.56 9.74
CA GLN A 142 -36.86 -1.65 9.12
C GLN A 142 -36.83 -1.64 7.58
N VAL A 143 -35.69 -1.22 6.98
CA VAL A 143 -35.43 -1.22 5.53
C VAL A 143 -34.47 -2.35 5.23
N SER A 144 -34.68 -3.05 4.11
CA SER A 144 -33.77 -4.11 3.66
C SER A 144 -32.45 -3.50 3.16
N PHE A 145 -31.35 -3.85 3.83
CA PHE A 145 -30.01 -3.44 3.42
C PHE A 145 -29.67 -3.99 2.01
N GLU A 146 -30.01 -5.26 1.76
CA GLU A 146 -29.72 -5.93 0.51
C GLU A 146 -30.43 -5.29 -0.68
N GLU A 147 -31.72 -4.91 -0.52
CA GLU A 147 -32.49 -4.28 -1.59
C GLU A 147 -31.92 -2.91 -1.97
N ILE A 148 -31.58 -2.07 -0.97
CA ILE A 148 -30.99 -0.75 -1.22
C ILE A 148 -29.60 -0.91 -1.83
N PHE A 149 -28.80 -1.85 -1.36
CA PHE A 149 -27.46 -2.11 -1.91
C PHE A 149 -27.52 -2.58 -3.37
N LYS A 150 -28.42 -3.53 -3.69
CA LYS A 150 -28.64 -3.99 -5.07
C LYS A 150 -29.15 -2.86 -5.98
N SER A 151 -30.08 -2.04 -5.48
CA SER A 151 -30.57 -0.86 -6.21
C SER A 151 -29.44 0.13 -6.49
N LYS A 152 -28.58 0.38 -5.51
CA LYS A 152 -27.42 1.28 -5.65
C LYS A 152 -26.40 0.74 -6.66
N LEU A 153 -26.11 -0.56 -6.61
CA LEU A 153 -25.24 -1.20 -7.59
C LEU A 153 -25.84 -1.16 -9.02
N ALA A 154 -27.16 -1.37 -9.14
CA ALA A 154 -27.84 -1.31 -10.44
C ALA A 154 -27.91 0.11 -11.01
N SER A 155 -28.08 1.12 -10.16
CA SER A 155 -28.10 2.54 -10.56
C SER A 155 -26.69 3.09 -10.83
N ALA A 156 -25.66 2.48 -10.26
CA ALA A 156 -24.26 2.77 -10.58
C ALA A 156 -23.88 2.27 -11.97
N THR A 157 -24.76 2.44 -12.97
CA THR A 157 -24.50 2.14 -14.39
C THR A 157 -23.36 2.98 -14.98
N ASP A 158 -22.87 3.99 -14.28
CA ASP A 158 -21.52 4.50 -14.46
C ASP A 158 -20.53 3.52 -13.77
N ALA A 159 -20.48 2.31 -14.33
CA ALA A 159 -19.50 1.27 -14.00
C ALA A 159 -18.06 1.82 -13.91
N LYS A 160 -17.78 2.94 -14.58
CA LYS A 160 -16.52 3.68 -14.50
C LYS A 160 -16.16 4.16 -13.08
N ARG A 161 -17.11 4.31 -12.17
CA ARG A 161 -16.81 4.68 -10.78
C ARG A 161 -16.22 3.52 -9.96
N PHE A 162 -16.52 2.27 -10.32
CA PHE A 162 -16.08 1.08 -9.60
C PHE A 162 -15.04 0.24 -10.38
N GLU A 163 -14.88 0.47 -11.68
CA GLU A 163 -14.05 -0.36 -12.54
C GLU A 163 -12.54 -0.11 -12.46
N ARG A 164 -12.06 0.86 -11.65
CA ARG A 164 -10.64 1.24 -11.68
C ARG A 164 -10.04 1.65 -10.35
N TYR A 165 -10.43 1.01 -9.27
CA TYR A 165 -9.62 1.17 -8.05
C TYR A 165 -8.48 0.17 -8.10
N PHE A 166 -7.27 0.68 -8.33
CA PHE A 166 -6.09 -0.12 -8.10
C PHE A 166 -5.90 -0.28 -6.59
N ASP A 167 -6.00 -1.53 -6.12
CA ASP A 167 -5.71 -1.89 -4.75
C ASP A 167 -4.25 -2.36 -4.66
N PRO A 168 -3.37 -1.59 -4.01
CA PRO A 168 -1.98 -1.99 -3.84
C PRO A 168 -1.82 -3.27 -3.01
N GLY A 169 -2.80 -3.66 -2.20
CA GLY A 169 -2.80 -4.91 -1.43
C GLY A 169 -3.07 -6.16 -2.26
N THR A 170 -3.66 -6.01 -3.45
CA THR A 170 -3.95 -7.11 -4.40
C THR A 170 -3.26 -6.92 -5.74
N ALA A 171 -2.22 -6.10 -5.78
CA ALA A 171 -1.45 -5.83 -7.00
C ALA A 171 -0.89 -7.14 -7.62
N PRO A 172 -0.98 -7.34 -8.95
CA PRO A 172 -0.53 -8.57 -9.60
C PRO A 172 0.93 -8.94 -9.35
N CYS A 173 1.79 -7.96 -9.07
CA CYS A 173 3.19 -8.20 -8.74
C CYS A 173 3.36 -8.97 -7.42
N LEU A 174 2.39 -8.92 -6.50
CA LEU A 174 2.42 -9.62 -5.22
C LEU A 174 2.31 -11.13 -5.41
N ASP A 175 1.47 -11.59 -6.33
CA ASP A 175 1.34 -13.02 -6.67
C ASP A 175 2.65 -13.57 -7.22
N LEU A 176 3.30 -12.81 -8.09
CA LEU A 176 4.61 -13.18 -8.64
C LEU A 176 5.69 -13.21 -7.56
N PHE A 177 5.66 -12.25 -6.63
CA PHE A 177 6.61 -12.13 -5.53
C PHE A 177 6.39 -13.15 -4.42
N GLN A 178 5.22 -13.79 -4.35
CA GLN A 178 4.93 -14.82 -3.36
C GLN A 178 5.97 -15.95 -3.40
N LYS A 179 6.47 -16.32 -4.57
CA LYS A 179 7.57 -17.30 -4.72
C LYS A 179 8.85 -16.87 -4.03
N VAL A 180 9.18 -15.57 -4.08
CA VAL A 180 10.34 -15.00 -3.39
C VAL A 180 10.13 -15.03 -1.87
N LYS A 181 8.93 -14.69 -1.40
CA LYS A 181 8.60 -14.73 0.03
C LYS A 181 8.69 -16.15 0.60
N GLU A 182 8.19 -17.14 -0.13
CA GLU A 182 8.19 -18.55 0.29
C GLU A 182 9.57 -19.20 0.21
N GLY A 183 10.36 -18.83 -0.80
CA GLY A 183 11.70 -19.37 -1.01
C GLY A 183 12.80 -18.68 -0.21
N SER A 184 12.50 -17.54 0.42
CA SER A 184 13.49 -16.78 1.17
C SER A 184 13.76 -17.37 2.54
N GLU A 185 15.04 -17.42 2.95
CA GLU A 185 15.46 -17.76 4.32
C GLU A 185 15.16 -16.65 5.35
N CYS A 186 14.60 -15.55 4.92
CA CYS A 186 14.19 -14.49 5.83
C CYS A 186 12.98 -14.93 6.66
N PRO A 187 13.09 -15.05 7.99
CA PRO A 187 11.99 -15.55 8.84
C PRO A 187 10.75 -14.64 8.83
N PHE A 188 10.88 -13.42 8.33
CA PHE A 188 9.78 -12.45 8.24
C PHE A 188 9.13 -12.44 6.86
N ALA A 189 9.77 -12.99 5.83
CA ALA A 189 9.31 -12.88 4.44
C ALA A 189 7.91 -13.48 4.23
N ALA A 190 7.70 -14.73 4.67
CA ALA A 190 6.44 -15.44 4.45
C ALA A 190 5.22 -14.74 5.06
N ARG A 191 5.40 -14.01 6.16
CA ARG A 191 4.33 -13.31 6.89
C ARG A 191 4.30 -11.81 6.62
N SER A 192 5.17 -11.32 5.73
CA SER A 192 5.22 -9.89 5.44
C SER A 192 3.97 -9.43 4.70
N ARG A 193 3.44 -8.29 5.11
CA ARG A 193 2.36 -7.57 4.44
C ARG A 193 2.96 -6.54 3.51
N VAL A 194 2.79 -6.74 2.23
CA VAL A 194 3.42 -5.92 1.20
C VAL A 194 2.34 -5.33 0.31
N TRP A 195 2.45 -4.05 0.00
CA TRP A 195 1.70 -3.43 -1.07
C TRP A 195 2.51 -3.48 -2.36
N GLY A 196 1.83 -3.48 -3.50
CA GLY A 196 2.47 -3.49 -4.81
C GLY A 196 2.13 -2.25 -5.63
N ALA A 197 3.05 -1.87 -6.50
CA ALA A 197 2.82 -0.85 -7.53
C ALA A 197 1.88 -1.39 -8.63
N PRO A 198 1.23 -0.49 -9.40
CA PRO A 198 0.53 -0.85 -10.63
C PRO A 198 1.41 -1.66 -11.57
N SER A 199 0.79 -2.52 -12.38
CA SER A 199 1.52 -3.30 -13.38
C SER A 199 2.22 -2.40 -14.37
N TYR A 200 3.45 -2.77 -14.73
CA TYR A 200 4.23 -2.03 -15.73
C TYR A 200 3.53 -2.06 -17.09
N VAL A 201 3.28 -0.90 -17.66
CA VAL A 201 2.67 -0.72 -18.99
C VAL A 201 3.79 -0.55 -20.01
N SER A 202 3.99 -1.55 -20.87
CA SER A 202 5.12 -1.58 -21.81
C SER A 202 5.02 -0.54 -22.96
N THR A 203 3.88 0.08 -23.12
CA THR A 203 3.67 1.18 -24.08
C THR A 203 3.98 2.56 -23.51
N GLU A 204 4.23 2.63 -22.21
CA GLU A 204 4.57 3.84 -21.47
C GLU A 204 6.05 3.82 -21.10
N SER A 205 6.64 5.01 -20.92
CA SER A 205 8.00 5.15 -20.43
C SER A 205 8.12 4.68 -18.98
N ILE A 206 9.33 4.37 -18.54
CA ILE A 206 9.60 4.05 -17.13
C ILE A 206 9.16 5.21 -16.21
N ARG A 207 9.35 6.46 -16.64
CA ARG A 207 8.96 7.63 -15.84
C ARG A 207 7.45 7.77 -15.71
N GLU A 208 6.68 7.49 -16.76
CA GLU A 208 5.21 7.46 -16.73
C GLU A 208 4.72 6.34 -15.80
N ASN A 209 5.27 5.14 -15.92
CA ASN A 209 4.97 4.01 -15.03
C ASN A 209 5.28 4.33 -13.56
N LEU A 210 6.41 4.99 -13.30
CA LEU A 210 6.76 5.40 -11.94
C LEU A 210 5.85 6.53 -11.44
N SER A 211 5.48 7.49 -12.30
CA SER A 211 4.55 8.58 -11.95
C SER A 211 3.19 8.05 -11.53
N SER A 212 2.66 7.05 -12.24
CA SER A 212 1.38 6.42 -11.90
C SER A 212 1.41 5.70 -10.56
N SER A 213 2.59 5.29 -10.07
CA SER A 213 2.77 4.61 -8.79
C SER A 213 2.94 5.55 -7.58
N LEU A 214 3.32 6.81 -7.80
CA LEU A 214 3.65 7.77 -6.73
C LEU A 214 2.51 7.97 -5.70
N PRO A 215 1.23 8.11 -6.11
CA PRO A 215 0.14 8.26 -5.15
C PRO A 215 0.04 7.09 -4.17
N PHE A 216 0.29 5.87 -4.65
CA PHE A 216 0.22 4.64 -3.86
C PHE A 216 1.42 4.52 -2.91
N LEU A 217 2.63 4.85 -3.38
CA LEU A 217 3.82 4.87 -2.53
C LEU A 217 3.68 5.94 -1.43
N THR A 218 3.20 7.14 -1.77
CA THR A 218 2.94 8.20 -0.79
C THR A 218 1.87 7.78 0.22
N SER A 219 0.80 7.14 -0.21
CA SER A 219 -0.20 6.57 0.71
C SER A 219 0.42 5.49 1.60
N PHE A 220 1.26 4.62 1.04
CA PHE A 220 1.96 3.59 1.79
C PHE A 220 2.83 4.18 2.91
N THR A 221 3.67 5.18 2.64
CA THR A 221 4.54 5.79 3.67
C THR A 221 3.75 6.28 4.87
N ARG A 222 2.59 6.86 4.63
CA ARG A 222 1.72 7.46 5.65
C ARG A 222 1.00 6.43 6.51
N VAL A 223 0.66 5.28 5.96
CA VAL A 223 -0.11 4.26 6.68
C VAL A 223 0.72 3.06 7.14
N ALA A 224 1.89 2.81 6.56
CA ALA A 224 2.66 1.58 6.73
C ALA A 224 2.91 1.22 8.20
N ARG A 225 3.32 2.19 9.03
CA ARG A 225 3.58 1.96 10.45
C ARG A 225 2.32 1.55 11.22
N ARG A 226 1.19 2.18 10.92
CA ARG A 226 -0.08 1.94 11.63
C ARG A 226 -0.76 0.66 11.17
N GLU A 227 -0.74 0.40 9.87
CA GLU A 227 -1.32 -0.79 9.26
C GLU A 227 -0.37 -1.99 9.27
N HIS A 228 0.82 -1.83 9.88
CA HIS A 228 1.84 -2.89 9.97
C HIS A 228 2.24 -3.45 8.60
N LEU A 229 2.43 -2.57 7.61
CA LEU A 229 2.91 -2.94 6.30
C LEU A 229 4.44 -3.02 6.31
N ASP A 230 4.97 -4.01 5.59
CA ASP A 230 6.38 -4.37 5.63
C ASP A 230 7.16 -3.93 4.40
N GLY A 231 6.48 -3.54 3.33
CA GLY A 231 7.14 -3.11 2.12
C GLY A 231 6.20 -2.67 1.01
N PHE A 232 6.77 -1.93 0.06
CA PHE A 232 6.14 -1.56 -1.19
C PHE A 232 6.95 -2.13 -2.35
N LEU A 233 6.30 -2.87 -3.24
CA LEU A 233 6.92 -3.70 -4.28
C LEU A 233 6.67 -3.15 -5.67
N TYR A 234 7.73 -3.01 -6.44
CA TYR A 234 7.68 -2.77 -7.88
C TYR A 234 8.08 -4.03 -8.63
N ALA A 235 7.44 -4.31 -9.76
CA ALA A 235 7.82 -5.35 -10.69
C ALA A 235 8.08 -4.78 -12.08
N PHE A 236 9.24 -5.06 -12.63
CA PHE A 236 9.66 -4.62 -13.96
C PHE A 236 9.88 -5.83 -14.86
N PRO A 237 9.44 -5.79 -16.14
CA PRO A 237 9.61 -6.91 -17.05
C PRO A 237 11.06 -7.08 -17.48
N VAL A 238 11.61 -8.28 -17.35
CA VAL A 238 12.96 -8.64 -17.78
C VAL A 238 13.17 -8.32 -19.26
N GLY A 239 12.17 -8.54 -20.11
CA GLY A 239 12.27 -8.28 -21.56
C GLY A 239 12.52 -6.81 -21.91
N VAL A 240 12.25 -5.88 -21.00
CA VAL A 240 12.51 -4.43 -21.20
C VAL A 240 13.84 -4.03 -20.57
N PHE A 241 14.15 -4.52 -19.36
CA PHE A 241 15.25 -3.99 -18.55
C PHE A 241 16.49 -4.90 -18.48
N SER A 242 16.54 -5.97 -19.23
CA SER A 242 17.59 -6.98 -19.18
C SER A 242 17.62 -7.81 -17.89
N SER A 243 18.13 -9.03 -18.00
CA SER A 243 18.22 -9.99 -16.89
C SER A 243 19.63 -10.09 -16.29
N ASP A 244 20.54 -9.18 -16.63
CA ASP A 244 21.90 -9.17 -16.10
C ASP A 244 22.18 -7.94 -15.22
N ILE A 245 23.31 -7.95 -14.53
CA ILE A 245 23.73 -6.84 -13.65
C ILE A 245 23.89 -5.54 -14.42
N SER A 246 24.27 -5.59 -15.69
CA SER A 246 24.46 -4.40 -16.51
C SER A 246 23.14 -3.66 -16.77
N GLY A 247 22.01 -4.39 -16.79
CA GLY A 247 20.68 -3.80 -16.88
C GLY A 247 20.09 -3.38 -15.53
N LEU A 248 20.46 -4.08 -14.44
CA LEU A 248 19.95 -3.73 -13.10
C LEU A 248 20.47 -2.39 -12.60
N ALA A 249 21.72 -2.06 -12.88
CA ALA A 249 22.33 -0.81 -12.43
C ALA A 249 21.64 0.44 -13.03
N PRO A 250 21.42 0.57 -14.35
CA PRO A 250 20.65 1.65 -14.94
C PRO A 250 19.20 1.73 -14.43
N LEU A 251 18.52 0.58 -14.32
CA LEU A 251 17.16 0.52 -13.80
C LEU A 251 17.09 1.09 -12.38
N THR A 252 17.98 0.62 -11.50
CA THR A 252 18.02 1.07 -10.11
C THR A 252 18.33 2.56 -10.01
N LYS A 253 19.27 3.06 -10.80
CA LYS A 253 19.59 4.48 -10.84
C LYS A 253 18.40 5.32 -11.28
N THR A 254 17.76 4.95 -12.39
CA THR A 254 16.58 5.65 -12.91
C THR A 254 15.44 5.67 -11.89
N PHE A 255 15.20 4.52 -11.25
CA PHE A 255 14.19 4.36 -10.21
C PHE A 255 14.46 5.27 -9.00
N ILE A 256 15.66 5.23 -8.44
CA ILE A 256 16.02 6.03 -7.27
C ILE A 256 16.06 7.52 -7.60
N SER A 257 16.65 7.91 -8.74
CA SER A 257 16.68 9.30 -9.20
C SER A 257 15.28 9.87 -9.36
N PHE A 258 14.38 9.07 -9.95
CA PHE A 258 12.98 9.47 -10.13
C PHE A 258 12.28 9.68 -8.78
N LEU A 259 12.38 8.74 -7.86
CA LEU A 259 11.74 8.87 -6.54
C LEU A 259 12.32 10.06 -5.74
N MET A 260 13.64 10.26 -5.76
CA MET A 260 14.27 11.41 -5.09
C MET A 260 13.78 12.73 -5.65
N SER A 261 13.61 12.84 -6.97
CA SER A 261 13.14 14.08 -7.63
C SER A 261 11.65 14.35 -7.38
N ASN A 262 10.87 13.31 -7.08
CA ASN A 262 9.43 13.39 -6.85
C ASN A 262 9.06 13.10 -5.39
N ASP A 263 10.00 13.22 -4.46
CA ASP A 263 9.74 13.06 -3.02
C ASP A 263 8.79 14.18 -2.55
N PRO A 264 7.59 13.86 -2.01
CA PRO A 264 6.63 14.87 -1.60
C PRO A 264 7.08 15.68 -0.38
N ALA A 265 7.94 15.12 0.47
CA ALA A 265 8.46 15.81 1.64
C ALA A 265 9.64 16.72 1.30
N GLU A 266 10.58 16.22 0.49
CA GLU A 266 11.82 16.95 0.14
C GLU A 266 12.36 16.50 -1.22
N PRO A 267 11.88 17.09 -2.34
CA PRO A 267 12.42 16.77 -3.66
C PRO A 267 13.94 17.04 -3.72
N ARG A 268 14.69 16.04 -4.15
CA ARG A 268 16.17 16.11 -4.19
C ARG A 268 16.69 15.65 -5.53
N THR A 269 17.72 16.32 -6.00
CA THR A 269 18.47 15.86 -7.17
C THR A 269 19.40 14.72 -6.76
N PHE A 270 19.48 13.69 -7.60
CA PHE A 270 20.45 12.59 -7.42
C PHE A 270 21.88 13.12 -7.37
N SER A 271 22.59 12.80 -6.30
CA SER A 271 23.99 13.16 -6.10
C SER A 271 24.79 11.92 -5.73
N ARG A 272 25.80 11.60 -6.54
CA ARG A 272 26.71 10.48 -6.27
C ARG A 272 27.43 10.65 -4.92
N ASP A 273 27.92 11.84 -4.64
CA ASP A 273 28.68 12.13 -3.43
C ASP A 273 27.83 11.98 -2.17
N ASP A 274 26.54 12.32 -2.25
CA ASP A 274 25.63 12.15 -1.12
C ASP A 274 25.32 10.66 -0.89
N ILE A 275 25.01 9.93 -1.97
CA ILE A 275 24.64 8.49 -1.90
C ILE A 275 25.80 7.62 -1.40
N THR A 276 27.03 7.99 -1.72
CA THR A 276 28.23 7.27 -1.27
C THR A 276 28.75 7.73 0.09
N ARG A 277 28.05 8.65 0.76
CA ARG A 277 28.41 9.10 2.11
C ARG A 277 28.07 8.02 3.15
N PRO A 278 28.97 7.71 4.08
CA PRO A 278 28.66 6.84 5.20
C PRO A 278 27.46 7.36 6.01
N GLY A 279 26.50 6.47 6.28
CA GLY A 279 25.27 6.82 7.01
C GLY A 279 24.15 7.38 6.13
N TRP A 280 24.35 7.51 4.81
CA TRP A 280 23.25 7.83 3.91
C TRP A 280 22.23 6.68 3.88
N ASN A 281 20.94 7.05 3.89
CA ASN A 281 19.82 6.14 3.66
C ASN A 281 18.94 6.70 2.55
N PHE A 282 18.28 5.83 1.80
CA PHE A 282 17.24 6.25 0.89
C PHE A 282 15.99 6.61 1.68
N THR A 283 15.54 7.85 1.54
CA THR A 283 14.37 8.41 2.22
C THR A 283 13.35 8.85 1.18
N PHE A 284 12.07 8.59 1.42
CA PHE A 284 10.95 9.07 0.63
C PHE A 284 9.78 9.40 1.55
N ASP A 285 9.18 10.58 1.38
CA ASP A 285 8.08 11.11 2.22
C ASP A 285 8.40 11.03 3.74
N GLY A 286 9.65 11.30 4.10
CA GLY A 286 10.11 11.28 5.50
C GLY A 286 10.37 9.90 6.11
N GLU A 287 10.16 8.79 5.37
CA GLU A 287 10.46 7.43 5.83
C GLU A 287 11.75 6.92 5.19
N ASP A 288 12.62 6.32 6.00
CA ASP A 288 13.84 5.65 5.55
C ASP A 288 13.53 4.24 5.06
N PHE A 289 14.10 3.86 3.92
CA PHE A 289 13.87 2.56 3.31
C PHE A 289 15.13 1.73 3.10
N PHE A 290 15.05 0.43 3.37
CA PHE A 290 15.88 -0.57 2.74
C PHE A 290 15.40 -0.84 1.33
N VAL A 291 16.27 -0.71 0.34
CA VAL A 291 15.97 -1.02 -1.05
C VAL A 291 16.59 -2.37 -1.42
N ASN A 292 15.77 -3.28 -1.90
CA ASN A 292 16.18 -4.62 -2.27
C ASN A 292 15.80 -4.91 -3.71
N VAL A 293 16.79 -5.17 -4.57
CA VAL A 293 16.58 -5.56 -5.96
C VAL A 293 16.73 -7.07 -6.09
N PHE A 294 15.68 -7.75 -6.56
CA PHE A 294 15.68 -9.17 -6.89
C PHE A 294 15.60 -9.34 -8.39
N SER A 295 16.37 -10.28 -8.93
CA SER A 295 16.43 -10.51 -10.38
C SER A 295 16.68 -11.96 -10.71
N PRO A 296 16.17 -12.47 -11.86
CA PRO A 296 16.53 -13.78 -12.37
C PRO A 296 18.00 -13.97 -12.73
N CYS A 297 18.78 -12.87 -12.84
CA CYS A 297 20.23 -12.97 -13.09
C CYS A 297 20.98 -13.58 -11.91
N TYR A 298 20.46 -13.46 -10.70
CA TYR A 298 21.01 -14.10 -9.52
C TYR A 298 20.71 -15.60 -9.55
N GLY A 299 21.73 -16.43 -9.29
CA GLY A 299 21.56 -17.87 -9.18
C GLY A 299 20.76 -18.27 -7.93
N HIS A 300 20.29 -19.52 -7.91
CA HIS A 300 19.45 -20.05 -6.82
C HIS A 300 20.11 -19.99 -5.43
N GLU A 301 21.43 -19.94 -5.37
CA GLU A 301 22.21 -19.80 -4.13
C GLU A 301 22.34 -18.35 -3.66
N HIS A 302 21.82 -17.37 -4.43
CA HIS A 302 21.96 -15.97 -4.11
C HIS A 302 20.74 -15.44 -3.35
N SER A 303 20.98 -14.61 -2.32
CA SER A 303 19.92 -14.02 -1.48
C SER A 303 18.92 -13.12 -2.21
N ARG A 304 19.20 -12.74 -3.46
CA ARG A 304 18.35 -11.93 -4.33
C ARG A 304 17.72 -12.71 -5.49
N TYR A 305 17.76 -14.02 -5.40
CA TYR A 305 17.13 -14.90 -6.39
C TYR A 305 15.61 -14.77 -6.37
N THR A 306 15.00 -14.89 -7.55
CA THR A 306 13.54 -14.71 -7.72
C THR A 306 12.73 -15.99 -7.56
N HIS A 307 13.34 -17.11 -7.14
CA HIS A 307 12.68 -18.40 -6.87
C HIS A 307 11.72 -18.85 -7.98
N GLY A 308 12.11 -18.63 -9.24
CA GLY A 308 11.36 -19.08 -10.42
C GLY A 308 10.39 -18.03 -11.01
N ALA A 309 10.34 -16.81 -10.50
CA ALA A 309 9.74 -15.68 -11.21
C ALA A 309 10.76 -15.14 -12.24
N ARG A 310 10.77 -15.74 -13.45
CA ARG A 310 11.81 -15.54 -14.46
C ARG A 310 11.63 -14.28 -15.30
N ASP A 311 10.42 -13.75 -15.35
CA ASP A 311 10.03 -12.68 -16.26
C ASP A 311 10.00 -11.31 -15.57
N SER A 312 10.35 -11.26 -14.26
CA SER A 312 10.23 -10.08 -13.46
C SER A 312 11.50 -9.76 -12.67
N ILE A 313 11.87 -8.49 -12.68
CA ILE A 313 12.80 -7.87 -11.73
C ILE A 313 11.95 -7.19 -10.66
N PHE A 314 12.26 -7.41 -9.40
CA PHE A 314 11.53 -6.76 -8.31
C PHE A 314 12.40 -5.75 -7.58
N ILE A 315 11.83 -4.60 -7.28
CA ILE A 315 12.41 -3.62 -6.36
C ILE A 315 11.47 -3.50 -5.17
N LEU A 316 11.94 -3.92 -4.00
CA LEU A 316 11.20 -3.86 -2.75
C LEU A 316 11.75 -2.72 -1.89
N LEU A 317 10.88 -1.79 -1.55
CA LEU A 317 11.10 -0.72 -0.57
C LEU A 317 10.57 -1.19 0.78
N GLN A 318 11.47 -1.43 1.76
CA GLN A 318 11.10 -1.85 3.11
C GLN A 318 11.33 -0.70 4.10
N PRO A 319 10.29 -0.17 4.77
CA PRO A 319 10.50 0.89 5.74
C PRO A 319 11.34 0.40 6.92
N ASN A 320 12.29 1.22 7.34
CA ASN A 320 13.12 0.91 8.51
C ASN A 320 12.27 0.75 9.78
N SER A 321 11.16 1.49 9.86
CA SER A 321 10.19 1.39 10.95
C SER A 321 9.58 -0.01 11.09
N SER A 322 9.31 -0.73 9.99
CA SER A 322 8.82 -2.12 10.02
C SER A 322 9.83 -3.06 10.69
N PHE A 323 11.11 -2.88 10.39
CA PHE A 323 12.17 -3.70 10.99
C PHE A 323 12.27 -3.48 12.50
N HIS A 324 12.23 -2.21 12.94
CA HIS A 324 12.31 -1.86 14.35
C HIS A 324 11.11 -2.33 15.18
N SER A 325 9.93 -2.44 14.56
CA SER A 325 8.73 -2.95 15.24
C SER A 325 8.79 -4.45 15.53
N LYS A 326 9.50 -5.21 14.68
CA LYS A 326 9.61 -6.69 14.79
C LYS A 326 10.81 -7.16 15.59
N ILE A 327 11.83 -6.34 15.69
CA ILE A 327 13.09 -6.67 16.40
C ILE A 327 13.35 -5.61 17.46
N PRO A 328 13.19 -5.92 18.75
CA PRO A 328 13.55 -5.03 19.84
C PRO A 328 15.00 -4.56 19.71
N ARG A 329 15.26 -3.29 20.03
CA ARG A 329 16.59 -2.66 19.82
C ARG A 329 17.72 -3.39 20.53
N ASP A 330 17.46 -3.92 21.73
CA ASP A 330 18.39 -4.70 22.55
C ASP A 330 18.75 -6.07 21.96
N GLN A 331 17.89 -6.63 21.09
CA GLN A 331 18.10 -7.91 20.43
C GLN A 331 18.47 -7.79 18.93
N SER A 332 18.58 -6.56 18.43
CA SER A 332 18.69 -6.32 16.99
C SER A 332 19.93 -6.97 16.37
N GLU A 333 21.08 -6.92 17.04
CA GLU A 333 22.31 -7.48 16.49
C GLU A 333 22.31 -9.01 16.50
N ASN A 334 21.85 -9.64 17.58
CA ASN A 334 21.73 -11.09 17.65
C ASN A 334 20.76 -11.65 16.60
N LYS A 335 19.62 -10.96 16.37
CA LYS A 335 18.66 -11.33 15.33
C LYS A 335 19.23 -11.15 13.93
N ARG A 336 19.94 -10.06 13.68
CA ARG A 336 20.63 -9.84 12.41
C ARG A 336 21.67 -10.92 12.13
N GLN A 337 22.44 -11.33 13.14
CA GLN A 337 23.41 -12.42 13.03
C GLN A 337 22.71 -13.75 12.72
N GLN A 338 21.60 -14.07 13.39
CA GLN A 338 20.82 -15.27 13.12
C GLN A 338 20.29 -15.30 11.69
N ILE A 339 19.77 -14.17 11.18
CA ILE A 339 19.30 -14.05 9.81
C ILE A 339 20.47 -14.22 8.83
N ARG A 340 21.59 -13.54 9.05
CA ARG A 340 22.81 -13.71 8.21
C ARG A 340 23.27 -15.16 8.19
N GLN A 341 23.25 -15.84 9.34
CA GLN A 341 23.63 -17.24 9.44
C GLN A 341 22.68 -18.15 8.66
N ALA A 342 21.36 -17.88 8.70
CA ALA A 342 20.37 -18.64 7.94
C ALA A 342 20.65 -18.52 6.42
N PHE A 343 20.86 -17.31 5.93
CA PHE A 343 21.25 -17.10 4.53
C PHE A 343 22.59 -17.75 4.18
N HIS A 344 23.58 -17.65 5.07
CA HIS A 344 24.91 -18.25 4.85
C HIS A 344 24.88 -19.78 4.78
N ASN A 345 23.96 -20.42 5.48
CA ASN A 345 23.83 -21.87 5.48
C ASN A 345 23.23 -22.44 4.19
N VAL A 346 22.46 -21.66 3.46
CA VAL A 346 21.71 -22.11 2.26
C VAL A 346 22.18 -21.40 1.00
N TYR A 347 22.54 -20.12 1.12
CA TYR A 347 22.99 -19.27 0.03
C TYR A 347 24.45 -18.86 0.27
N GLN A 348 25.04 -18.18 -0.70
CA GLN A 348 26.37 -17.56 -0.54
C GLN A 348 26.39 -16.49 0.55
N GLY A 349 25.45 -16.35 1.40
CA GLY A 349 25.36 -15.32 2.42
C GLY A 349 25.40 -13.89 1.84
N TYR A 350 24.98 -12.89 2.54
CA TYR A 350 25.28 -11.52 2.15
C TYR A 350 26.14 -10.86 3.24
N GLU A 351 27.29 -10.34 2.83
CA GLU A 351 28.12 -9.59 3.72
C GLU A 351 27.53 -8.20 4.01
N HIS A 352 27.87 -7.68 5.18
CA HIS A 352 27.50 -6.32 5.53
C HIS A 352 28.25 -5.35 4.63
N GLN A 353 27.56 -4.73 3.68
CA GLN A 353 28.14 -3.67 2.87
C GLN A 353 28.32 -2.41 3.73
N ALA A 354 29.49 -1.76 3.59
CA ALA A 354 29.82 -0.58 4.37
C ALA A 354 28.91 0.63 4.06
N LEU A 355 28.44 0.72 2.82
CA LEU A 355 27.54 1.78 2.37
C LEU A 355 26.16 1.19 2.08
N GLU A 356 25.10 1.92 2.46
CA GLU A 356 23.72 1.52 2.20
C GLU A 356 23.46 1.37 0.70
N ALA A 357 23.97 2.28 -0.12
CA ALA A 357 23.84 2.22 -1.57
C ALA A 357 24.33 0.89 -2.17
N HIS A 358 25.37 0.27 -1.60
CA HIS A 358 25.90 -1.00 -2.10
C HIS A 358 24.99 -2.20 -1.84
N ARG A 359 23.95 -2.04 -1.02
CA ARG A 359 22.97 -3.10 -0.70
C ARG A 359 21.84 -3.19 -1.69
N PHE A 360 21.62 -2.17 -2.51
CA PHE A 360 20.49 -2.12 -3.44
C PHE A 360 20.65 -3.17 -4.54
N VAL A 361 21.79 -3.14 -5.22
CA VAL A 361 22.18 -4.15 -6.21
C VAL A 361 23.40 -4.87 -5.71
N LEU A 362 23.28 -6.15 -5.40
CA LEU A 362 24.40 -6.96 -4.95
C LEU A 362 25.20 -7.50 -6.13
N PRO A 363 26.52 -7.76 -6.00
CA PRO A 363 27.29 -8.46 -7.03
C PRO A 363 26.81 -9.90 -7.19
N LEU A 364 27.05 -10.52 -8.34
CA LEU A 364 26.66 -11.92 -8.60
C LEU A 364 27.38 -12.91 -7.67
N VAL A 365 28.58 -12.59 -7.28
CA VAL A 365 29.42 -13.38 -6.36
C VAL A 365 29.87 -12.46 -5.23
N HIS A 366 29.85 -12.95 -3.99
CA HIS A 366 30.20 -12.17 -2.81
C HIS A 366 31.62 -11.60 -2.83
N SER A 367 32.55 -12.31 -3.48
CA SER A 367 33.95 -11.86 -3.62
C SER A 367 34.13 -10.70 -4.61
N ASP A 368 33.09 -10.40 -5.40
CA ASP A 368 33.16 -9.34 -6.38
C ASP A 368 33.01 -7.97 -5.71
N PRO A 369 33.60 -6.92 -6.31
CA PRO A 369 33.38 -5.56 -5.81
C PRO A 369 31.89 -5.18 -5.78
N PRO A 370 31.50 -4.28 -4.86
CA PRO A 370 30.14 -3.75 -4.83
C PRO A 370 29.74 -3.15 -6.19
N VAL A 371 28.49 -3.36 -6.60
CA VAL A 371 27.97 -2.79 -7.84
C VAL A 371 27.73 -1.29 -7.66
N ALA A 372 28.49 -0.50 -8.41
CA ALA A 372 28.33 0.96 -8.41
C ALA A 372 27.19 1.40 -9.34
N TRP A 373 25.96 0.96 -9.02
CA TRP A 373 24.75 1.27 -9.80
C TRP A 373 24.51 2.78 -9.97
N TYR A 374 24.96 3.59 -9.03
CA TYR A 374 24.88 5.05 -9.04
C TYR A 374 25.79 5.70 -10.10
N ASP A 375 26.79 5.00 -10.61
CA ASP A 375 27.67 5.44 -11.71
C ASP A 375 27.12 5.04 -13.08
N ALA A 376 26.08 4.18 -13.15
CA ALA A 376 25.44 3.80 -14.40
C ALA A 376 24.80 5.01 -15.08
N GLN A 377 24.63 4.96 -16.40
CA GLN A 377 23.73 5.89 -17.08
C GLN A 377 22.29 5.56 -16.72
N GLU A 378 21.42 6.56 -16.62
CA GLU A 378 19.99 6.31 -16.46
C GLU A 378 19.46 5.54 -17.68
N PHE A 379 18.43 4.76 -17.46
CA PHE A 379 17.78 4.02 -18.52
C PHE A 379 17.02 4.98 -19.43
N PHE A 380 17.39 5.00 -20.71
CA PHE A 380 16.72 5.79 -21.73
C PHE A 380 15.91 4.85 -22.64
N GLU A 381 14.62 5.03 -22.66
CA GLU A 381 13.75 4.32 -23.59
C GLU A 381 13.89 4.90 -25.00
N LYS A 382 13.98 4.00 -25.96
CA LYS A 382 13.86 4.38 -27.36
C LYS A 382 12.39 4.45 -27.73
N VAL A 383 11.78 5.62 -27.61
CA VAL A 383 10.43 5.84 -28.12
C VAL A 383 10.55 6.16 -29.60
N GLY A 384 10.04 5.30 -30.49
CA GLY A 384 10.02 5.54 -31.94
C GLY A 384 11.38 5.65 -32.61
N GLY A 385 12.44 5.04 -32.04
CA GLY A 385 13.80 5.08 -32.60
C GLY A 385 14.64 6.30 -32.22
N TYR A 386 14.10 7.22 -31.43
CA TYR A 386 14.82 8.38 -30.91
C TYR A 386 15.17 8.18 -29.44
N VAL A 387 16.44 8.48 -29.09
CA VAL A 387 16.88 8.59 -27.69
C VAL A 387 16.41 9.96 -27.19
N ILE A 388 15.51 10.00 -26.21
CA ILE A 388 15.12 11.25 -25.56
C ILE A 388 16.16 11.52 -24.47
N PRO A 389 17.04 12.53 -24.61
CA PRO A 389 17.96 12.88 -23.53
C PRO A 389 17.20 13.43 -22.32
N PRO A 390 17.76 13.33 -21.10
CA PRO A 390 17.18 14.02 -19.96
C PRO A 390 17.11 15.50 -20.26
N ASN A 391 16.00 16.15 -19.87
CA ASN A 391 15.89 17.59 -19.95
C ASN A 391 17.08 18.20 -19.22
N VAL A 392 18.01 18.76 -19.98
CA VAL A 392 19.05 19.64 -19.46
C VAL A 392 18.38 20.99 -19.30
N GLU A 393 17.93 21.33 -18.11
CA GLU A 393 17.74 22.71 -17.70
C GLU A 393 19.00 23.21 -16.98
#